data_63608e96679b01497e976227bb6f1e91
#
_entry.id   63608e96679b01497e976227bb6f1e91
#
_cell.length_a   1.000
_cell.length_b   1.000
_cell.length_c   1.000
_cell.angle_alpha   90.00
_cell.angle_beta   90.00
_cell.angle_gamma   90.00
#
_symmetry.space_group_name_H-M   'P 1'
#
loop_
_entity.id
_entity.type
_entity.pdbx_description
1 polymer ?
#
loop_
_entity_poly.entity_id
_entity_poly.type
_entity_poly.pdbx_seq_one_letter_code
_entity_poly.pdbx_strand_id
1 'polypeptide(L)'
;FSWIGTRYVINNDRFFEESGVTFGTAYNQSNRLLYDRWKQPGDITDIPRWGEVTQLDDRFLENASFLRLKNLSLSYSLPQSLLRKTNFFSMVRIYGQAQNLFTVTGFNGLDPEVSSNIYQAQYPASRQFTLGVELQF
;
A
#
# COMPACT_ATOMS: atom_id res chain seq x y z
N PHE A 1 -6.49 -0.75 -13.96
CA PHE A 1 -5.40 -1.50 -13.34
C PHE A 1 -4.08 -0.76 -13.48
N SER A 2 -3.24 -0.83 -12.44
CA SER A 2 -1.82 -0.44 -12.50
C SER A 2 -1.00 -1.67 -12.11
N TRP A 3 -0.02 -2.01 -12.94
CA TRP A 3 0.93 -3.09 -12.69
C TRP A 3 2.34 -2.56 -12.83
N ILE A 4 3.18 -2.83 -11.84
CA ILE A 4 4.61 -2.59 -11.88
C ILE A 4 5.31 -3.90 -11.52
N GLY A 5 6.02 -4.47 -12.48
CA GLY A 5 6.86 -5.64 -12.28
C GLY A 5 8.32 -5.27 -12.16
N THR A 6 9.09 -6.16 -11.54
CA THR A 6 10.56 -6.08 -11.43
C THR A 6 11.04 -4.76 -10.81
N ARG A 7 10.39 -4.33 -9.73
CA ARG A 7 10.80 -3.15 -8.98
C ARG A 7 11.40 -3.57 -7.64
N TYR A 8 12.55 -3.00 -7.33
CA TYR A 8 13.19 -3.16 -6.02
C TYR A 8 13.33 -1.81 -5.35
N VAL A 9 13.12 -1.79 -4.05
CA VAL A 9 13.27 -0.61 -3.20
C VAL A 9 14.02 -0.98 -1.93
N ILE A 10 14.79 -0.05 -1.39
CA ILE A 10 15.41 -0.19 -0.08
C ILE A 10 14.34 0.13 0.97
N ASN A 11 14.05 -0.85 1.83
CA ASN A 11 13.10 -0.69 2.94
C ASN A 11 13.81 -0.03 4.13
N ASN A 12 13.73 1.29 4.19
CA ASN A 12 14.37 2.07 5.25
C ASN A 12 13.68 1.91 6.61
N ASP A 13 12.39 1.57 6.63
CA ASP A 13 11.68 1.30 7.89
C ASP A 13 12.24 0.03 8.53
N ARG A 14 12.45 -1.01 7.74
CA ARG A 14 13.10 -2.24 8.19
C ARG A 14 14.53 -1.98 8.69
N PHE A 15 15.28 -1.11 8.03
CA PHE A 15 16.59 -0.69 8.50
C PHE A 15 16.51 -0.07 9.90
N PHE A 16 15.59 0.85 10.15
CA PHE A 16 15.42 1.46 11.47
C PHE A 16 14.94 0.47 12.53
N GLU A 17 14.07 -0.47 12.16
CA GLU A 17 13.60 -1.51 13.05
C GLU A 17 14.69 -2.48 13.49
N GLU A 18 15.61 -2.84 12.59
CA GLU A 18 16.63 -3.86 12.82
C GLU A 18 17.99 -3.29 13.26
N SER A 19 18.29 -2.01 13.00
CA SER A 19 19.56 -1.39 13.34
C SER A 19 19.73 -1.06 14.81
N GLY A 20 18.62 -0.97 15.56
CA GLY A 20 18.65 -0.50 16.95
C GLY A 20 19.00 0.99 17.10
N VAL A 21 19.05 1.77 16.01
CA VAL A 21 19.35 3.22 16.03
C VAL A 21 18.33 3.98 16.87
N THR A 22 17.08 3.53 16.90
CA THR A 22 16.01 4.11 17.71
C THR A 22 16.03 3.67 19.17
N PHE A 23 17.01 2.85 19.54
CA PHE A 23 17.18 2.33 20.89
C PHE A 23 17.59 3.46 21.86
N GLY A 24 16.88 3.57 22.95
CA GLY A 24 17.05 4.67 23.91
C GLY A 24 16.09 5.83 23.71
N THR A 25 15.28 5.82 22.65
CA THR A 25 14.13 6.71 22.51
C THR A 25 12.88 6.03 23.06
N ALA A 26 11.86 6.80 23.45
CA ALA A 26 10.60 6.31 24.01
C ALA A 26 9.69 5.60 22.98
N TYR A 27 10.23 5.22 21.82
CA TYR A 27 9.47 4.58 20.75
C TYR A 27 9.40 3.07 20.92
N ASN A 28 8.29 2.49 20.49
CA ASN A 28 8.12 1.04 20.45
C ASN A 28 9.14 0.43 19.48
N GLN A 29 9.80 -0.64 19.94
CA GLN A 29 10.77 -1.39 19.15
C GLN A 29 10.10 -2.54 18.41
N SER A 30 10.70 -2.94 17.29
CA SER A 30 10.25 -4.13 16.59
C SER A 30 10.48 -5.41 17.41
N ASN A 31 9.49 -6.30 17.43
CA ASN A 31 9.64 -7.63 18.02
C ASN A 31 10.76 -8.45 17.37
N ARG A 32 11.03 -8.21 16.08
CA ARG A 32 12.10 -8.89 15.34
C ARG A 32 13.46 -8.61 15.96
N LEU A 33 13.76 -7.36 16.29
CA LEU A 33 15.02 -7.01 16.96
C LEU A 33 15.15 -7.66 18.33
N LEU A 34 14.04 -7.86 19.03
CA LEU A 34 14.06 -8.47 20.37
C LEU A 34 14.23 -9.99 20.33
N TYR A 35 13.51 -10.67 19.45
CA TYR A 35 13.42 -12.13 19.44
C TYR A 35 14.32 -12.78 18.40
N ASP A 36 14.42 -12.21 17.21
CA ASP A 36 15.02 -12.86 16.04
C ASP A 36 16.50 -12.48 15.80
N ARG A 37 17.04 -11.54 16.59
CA ARG A 37 18.45 -11.16 16.46
C ARG A 37 19.40 -12.28 16.85
N TRP A 38 20.61 -12.26 16.30
CA TRP A 38 21.71 -13.12 16.72
C TRP A 38 22.10 -12.85 18.19
N LYS A 39 22.19 -13.89 19.02
CA LYS A 39 22.50 -13.82 20.45
C LYS A 39 23.74 -14.63 20.82
N GLN A 40 23.93 -15.78 20.16
CA GLN A 40 25.01 -16.72 20.48
C GLN A 40 25.45 -17.55 19.26
N PRO A 41 26.66 -18.12 19.28
CA PRO A 41 27.12 -19.02 18.23
C PRO A 41 26.13 -20.19 18.05
N GLY A 42 25.77 -20.43 16.77
CA GLY A 42 24.77 -21.43 16.39
C GLY A 42 23.40 -20.85 16.02
N ASP A 43 23.12 -19.60 16.34
CA ASP A 43 21.90 -18.93 15.90
C ASP A 43 21.94 -18.68 14.39
N ILE A 44 20.84 -19.03 13.72
CA ILE A 44 20.64 -18.79 12.28
C ILE A 44 19.65 -17.65 12.14
N THR A 45 20.13 -16.46 11.80
CA THR A 45 19.32 -15.26 11.66
C THR A 45 20.00 -14.26 10.71
N ASP A 46 19.20 -13.44 10.03
CA ASP A 46 19.63 -12.33 9.19
C ASP A 46 19.77 -11.01 9.97
N ILE A 47 19.37 -10.98 11.25
CA ILE A 47 19.44 -9.81 12.10
C ILE A 47 20.70 -9.87 12.97
N PRO A 48 21.60 -8.87 12.87
CA PRO A 48 22.87 -8.89 13.59
C PRO A 48 22.69 -8.77 15.11
N ARG A 49 23.82 -8.93 15.81
CA ARG A 49 23.89 -8.73 17.25
C ARG A 49 23.52 -7.29 17.62
N TRP A 50 22.90 -7.14 18.77
CA TRP A 50 22.63 -5.85 19.36
C TRP A 50 23.88 -4.98 19.51
N GLY A 51 23.76 -3.71 19.12
CA GLY A 51 24.86 -2.73 19.20
C GLY A 51 25.86 -2.77 18.05
N GLU A 52 25.71 -3.73 17.12
CA GLU A 52 26.45 -3.68 15.86
C GLU A 52 25.84 -2.58 14.97
N VAL A 53 26.69 -1.69 14.48
CA VAL A 53 26.24 -0.63 13.55
C VAL A 53 25.88 -1.29 12.24
N THR A 54 24.59 -1.34 11.97
CA THR A 54 24.07 -1.84 10.70
C THR A 54 24.18 -0.75 9.66
N GLN A 55 24.88 -1.02 8.58
CA GLN A 55 24.89 -0.15 7.40
C GLN A 55 23.73 -0.48 6.50
N LEU A 56 23.32 0.49 5.70
CA LEU A 56 22.31 0.30 4.67
C LEU A 56 22.91 -0.53 3.54
N ASP A 57 22.52 -1.79 3.45
CA ASP A 57 23.02 -2.78 2.50
C ASP A 57 21.89 -3.43 1.70
N ASP A 58 22.23 -4.38 0.83
CA ASP A 58 21.30 -5.10 -0.03
C ASP A 58 20.33 -6.01 0.74
N ARG A 59 20.57 -6.32 2.00
CA ARG A 59 19.64 -7.04 2.86
C ARG A 59 18.30 -6.34 3.00
N PHE A 60 18.29 -5.00 2.89
CA PHE A 60 17.09 -4.18 2.95
C PHE A 60 16.44 -3.94 1.58
N LEU A 61 17.02 -4.53 0.52
CA LEU A 61 16.46 -4.45 -0.82
C LEU A 61 15.31 -5.44 -0.95
N GLU A 62 14.11 -4.94 -1.10
CA GLU A 62 12.89 -5.75 -1.20
C GLU A 62 12.21 -5.58 -2.55
N ASN A 63 11.55 -6.64 -2.99
CA ASN A 63 10.76 -6.61 -4.21
C ASN A 63 9.44 -5.87 -3.96
N ALA A 64 9.30 -4.69 -4.51
CA ALA A 64 8.11 -3.83 -4.44
C ALA A 64 7.24 -3.92 -5.71
N SER A 65 7.29 -5.04 -6.42
CA SER A 65 6.37 -5.29 -7.54
C SER A 65 4.95 -5.42 -7.03
N PHE A 66 3.98 -4.87 -7.76
CA PHE A 66 2.58 -4.91 -7.33
C PHE A 66 1.61 -4.87 -8.50
N LEU A 67 0.40 -5.33 -8.23
CA LEU A 67 -0.80 -5.14 -9.06
C LEU A 67 -1.85 -4.41 -8.22
N ARG A 68 -2.36 -3.28 -8.71
CA ARG A 68 -3.39 -2.48 -8.04
C ARG A 68 -4.59 -2.21 -8.93
N LEU A 69 -5.79 -2.41 -8.41
CA LEU A 69 -7.02 -1.93 -9.04
C LEU A 69 -7.25 -0.48 -8.58
N LYS A 70 -6.75 0.47 -9.39
CA LYS A 70 -6.80 1.90 -9.05
C LYS A 70 -8.18 2.50 -9.20
N ASN A 71 -8.87 2.18 -10.30
CA ASN A 71 -10.18 2.77 -10.60
C ASN A 71 -11.11 1.70 -11.15
N LEU A 72 -12.30 1.65 -10.59
CA LEU A 72 -13.43 0.92 -11.10
C LEU A 72 -14.63 1.86 -11.14
N SER A 73 -15.24 2.03 -12.30
CA SER A 73 -16.46 2.82 -12.46
C SER A 73 -17.53 2.00 -13.17
N LEU A 74 -18.72 2.06 -12.63
CA LEU A 74 -19.92 1.46 -13.19
C LEU A 74 -20.97 2.54 -13.32
N SER A 75 -21.68 2.58 -14.43
CA SER A 75 -22.81 3.51 -14.60
C SER A 75 -23.93 2.83 -15.34
N TYR A 76 -25.13 3.20 -14.97
CA TYR A 76 -26.36 2.72 -15.61
C TYR A 76 -27.27 3.90 -15.92
N SER A 77 -27.62 4.06 -17.19
CA SER A 77 -28.60 5.05 -17.64
C SER A 77 -29.95 4.38 -17.78
N LEU A 78 -30.98 4.96 -17.19
CA LEU A 78 -32.33 4.45 -17.30
C LEU A 78 -32.81 4.53 -18.76
N PRO A 79 -33.47 3.47 -19.26
CA PRO A 79 -34.00 3.47 -20.63
C PRO A 79 -35.14 4.49 -20.80
N GLN A 80 -35.20 5.07 -21.97
CA GLN A 80 -36.17 6.11 -22.34
C GLN A 80 -37.63 5.66 -22.13
N SER A 81 -37.94 4.37 -22.26
CA SER A 81 -39.27 3.82 -22.05
C SER A 81 -39.75 4.01 -20.61
N LEU A 82 -38.86 4.04 -19.62
CA LEU A 82 -39.20 4.32 -18.23
C LEU A 82 -39.32 5.84 -17.99
N LEU A 83 -38.42 6.63 -18.60
CA LEU A 83 -38.39 8.08 -18.43
C LEU A 83 -39.61 8.78 -19.02
N ARG A 84 -40.15 8.30 -20.14
CA ARG A 84 -41.37 8.84 -20.77
C ARG A 84 -42.61 8.72 -19.89
N LYS A 85 -42.64 7.79 -18.94
CA LYS A 85 -43.76 7.65 -17.99
C LYS A 85 -43.79 8.75 -16.93
N THR A 86 -42.63 9.38 -16.67
CA THR A 86 -42.49 10.42 -15.65
C THR A 86 -42.78 11.83 -16.19
N ASN A 87 -42.69 12.04 -17.52
CA ASN A 87 -42.85 13.33 -18.20
C ASN A 87 -42.00 14.49 -17.64
N PHE A 88 -41.01 14.18 -16.79
CA PHE A 88 -40.28 15.19 -16.06
C PHE A 88 -38.75 15.06 -16.32
N PHE A 89 -38.24 13.84 -16.39
CA PHE A 89 -36.80 13.62 -16.62
C PHE A 89 -36.52 13.25 -18.07
N SER A 90 -35.54 13.92 -18.67
CA SER A 90 -35.02 13.60 -20.00
C SER A 90 -33.92 12.53 -19.91
N MET A 91 -33.14 12.52 -18.83
CA MET A 91 -32.13 11.51 -18.56
C MET A 91 -31.98 11.27 -17.05
N VAL A 92 -31.83 10.01 -16.66
CA VAL A 92 -31.41 9.60 -15.31
C VAL A 92 -30.29 8.60 -15.45
N ARG A 93 -29.17 8.91 -14.84
CA ARG A 93 -27.97 8.06 -14.80
C ARG A 93 -27.51 7.88 -13.37
N ILE A 94 -27.36 6.62 -12.96
CA ILE A 94 -26.79 6.23 -11.67
C ILE A 94 -25.37 5.75 -11.93
N TYR A 95 -24.43 6.22 -11.14
CA TYR A 95 -23.05 5.78 -11.25
C TYR A 95 -22.42 5.48 -9.91
N GLY A 96 -21.52 4.50 -9.91
CA GLY A 96 -20.68 4.17 -8.79
C GLY A 96 -19.21 4.17 -9.22
N GLN A 97 -18.35 4.69 -8.40
CA GLN A 97 -16.92 4.70 -8.60
C GLN A 97 -16.21 4.21 -7.35
N ALA A 98 -15.19 3.39 -7.55
CA ALA A 98 -14.33 2.93 -6.47
C ALA A 98 -12.87 3.14 -6.85
N GLN A 99 -12.07 3.62 -5.89
CA GLN A 99 -10.65 3.87 -6.08
C GLN A 99 -9.83 3.06 -5.10
N ASN A 100 -8.65 2.58 -5.56
CA ASN A 100 -7.68 1.82 -4.77
C ASN A 100 -8.27 0.60 -4.05
N LEU A 101 -9.11 -0.18 -4.76
CA LEU A 101 -9.89 -1.27 -4.17
C LEU A 101 -9.02 -2.33 -3.51
N PHE A 102 -7.98 -2.77 -4.21
CA PHE A 102 -7.04 -3.75 -3.65
C PHE A 102 -5.66 -3.61 -4.30
N THR A 103 -4.65 -4.06 -3.57
CA THR A 103 -3.27 -4.18 -4.03
C THR A 103 -2.78 -5.57 -3.72
N VAL A 104 -2.18 -6.23 -4.70
CA VAL A 104 -1.50 -7.51 -4.54
C VAL A 104 0.00 -7.26 -4.66
N THR A 105 0.75 -7.58 -3.60
CA THR A 105 2.20 -7.38 -3.52
C THR A 105 2.82 -8.35 -2.52
N GLY A 106 4.09 -8.66 -2.69
CA GLY A 106 4.90 -9.35 -1.69
C GLY A 106 5.77 -8.40 -0.84
N PHE A 107 5.61 -7.09 -1.02
CA PHE A 107 6.37 -6.09 -0.29
C PHE A 107 5.91 -6.00 1.18
N ASN A 108 6.87 -5.91 2.12
CA ASN A 108 6.58 -5.86 3.56
C ASN A 108 6.27 -4.46 4.11
N GLY A 109 6.32 -3.41 3.29
CA GLY A 109 5.94 -2.06 3.68
C GLY A 109 4.43 -1.80 3.56
N LEU A 110 3.99 -0.62 4.00
CA LEU A 110 2.57 -0.23 3.98
C LEU A 110 2.03 -0.04 2.54
N ASP A 111 2.86 0.49 1.64
CA ASP A 111 2.48 0.69 0.23
C ASP A 111 3.69 0.48 -0.68
N PRO A 112 3.62 -0.43 -1.67
CA PRO A 112 4.72 -0.66 -2.61
C PRO A 112 4.86 0.46 -3.65
N GLU A 113 3.86 1.32 -3.81
CA GLU A 113 3.87 2.41 -4.78
C GLU A 113 4.55 3.66 -4.22
N VAL A 114 5.87 3.63 -4.18
CA VAL A 114 6.68 4.76 -3.74
C VAL A 114 7.30 5.50 -4.93
N SER A 115 7.52 6.80 -4.78
CA SER A 115 8.08 7.65 -5.84
C SER A 115 9.62 7.57 -5.94
N SER A 116 10.27 6.96 -4.93
CA SER A 116 11.73 6.83 -4.86
C SER A 116 12.17 5.37 -4.77
N ASN A 117 13.47 5.12 -4.87
CA ASN A 117 14.05 3.79 -4.65
C ASN A 117 14.25 3.48 -3.16
N ILE A 118 13.92 4.41 -2.28
CA ILE A 118 13.96 4.24 -0.83
C ILE A 118 12.52 4.34 -0.33
N TYR A 119 12.07 3.28 0.35
CA TYR A 119 10.79 3.26 1.05
C TYR A 119 10.98 3.86 2.45
N GLN A 120 10.13 4.80 2.79
CA GLN A 120 10.09 5.40 4.12
C GLN A 120 8.63 5.72 4.47
N ALA A 121 8.12 5.04 5.46
CA ALA A 121 6.83 5.19 6.16
C ALA A 121 5.76 6.05 5.44
N GLN A 122 5.41 5.68 4.20
CA GLN A 122 4.34 6.38 3.47
C GLN A 122 2.99 5.79 3.85
N TYR A 123 2.03 6.67 4.10
CA TYR A 123 0.65 6.23 4.26
C TYR A 123 0.14 5.59 2.96
N PRO A 124 -0.52 4.44 3.04
CA PRO A 124 -1.09 3.79 1.88
C PRO A 124 -2.20 4.65 1.27
N ALA A 125 -2.36 4.55 -0.04
CA ALA A 125 -3.45 5.21 -0.75
C ALA A 125 -4.81 4.77 -0.19
N SER A 126 -5.66 5.73 0.18
CA SER A 126 -6.98 5.46 0.75
C SER A 126 -7.91 4.79 -0.27
N ARG A 127 -8.76 3.88 0.23
CA ARG A 127 -9.87 3.35 -0.56
C ARG A 127 -10.99 4.38 -0.55
N GLN A 128 -11.56 4.67 -1.71
CA GLN A 128 -12.64 5.63 -1.84
C GLN A 128 -13.79 5.01 -2.63
N PHE A 129 -15.01 5.27 -2.19
CA PHE A 129 -16.24 4.86 -2.86
C PHE A 129 -17.12 6.10 -3.06
N THR A 130 -17.56 6.29 -4.28
CA THR A 130 -18.43 7.39 -4.67
C THR A 130 -19.67 6.81 -5.33
N LEU A 131 -20.85 7.25 -4.90
CA LEU A 131 -22.12 6.98 -5.56
C LEU A 131 -22.73 8.32 -5.97
N GLY A 132 -23.29 8.37 -7.16
CA GLY A 132 -23.94 9.58 -7.64
C GLY A 132 -25.11 9.28 -8.59
N VAL A 133 -25.97 10.27 -8.69
CA VAL A 133 -27.10 10.29 -9.62
C VAL A 133 -27.04 11.57 -10.42
N GLU A 134 -27.12 11.43 -11.72
CA GLU A 134 -27.18 12.55 -12.68
C GLU A 134 -28.61 12.60 -13.22
N LEU A 135 -29.23 13.76 -13.09
CA LEU A 135 -30.59 14.02 -13.52
C LEU A 135 -30.59 15.15 -14.53
N GLN A 136 -31.28 14.95 -15.65
CA GLN A 136 -31.52 15.99 -16.64
C GLN A 136 -33.05 16.16 -16.83
N PHE A 137 -33.46 17.37 -16.77
CA PHE A 137 -34.86 17.79 -16.92
C PHE A 137 -35.19 18.18 -18.35
#